data_fa1a69cb23a242673e003e07d90405ba
#
_entry.id   fa1a69cb23a242673e003e07d90405ba
#
_cell.length_a   1.000
_cell.length_b   1.000
_cell.length_c   1.000
_cell.angle_alpha   90.00
_cell.angle_beta   90.00
_cell.angle_gamma   90.00
#
_symmetry.space_group_name_H-M   'P 1'
#
loop_
_entity.id
_entity.type
_entity.pdbx_description
1 polymer ?
#
loop_
_entity_poly.entity_id
_entity_poly.type
_entity_poly.pdbx_seq_one_letter_code
_entity_poly.pdbx_strand_id
1 'polypeptide(L)'
;MKKIYVCIGVNGSGKTTYVQKQLNNGTVSTNELDIQEVKKFLEDDTKSTLYVDSQNLKRRTRRGIYTSVQGKVEVIALCFLQPLSILIHNFNENNGQTISDVIESYKTLQVPRIGVDCDKIEKVYGNNFNEFRHEFMGNLPHDNPNHKESINEHILMCIQNSKTKQLKEISKYHDLGKFICKEFISEHHAVFRNHDSVSAMYYLAKIDVTNQEKLDNMEVIYQHISVINDLTDKQIKRNKLEKIVPLMLEFREIDKKSRIV
;
A
#
# COMPACT_ATOMS: atom_id res chain seq x y z
N MET A 1 -16.96 -8.55 -21.19
CA MET A 1 -15.49 -8.63 -20.97
C MET A 1 -15.28 -9.29 -19.61
N LYS A 2 -14.41 -10.31 -19.56
CA LYS A 2 -14.08 -11.01 -18.29
C LYS A 2 -13.33 -10.07 -17.34
N LYS A 3 -13.48 -10.29 -16.02
CA LYS A 3 -12.81 -9.50 -14.96
C LYS A 3 -12.06 -10.40 -14.00
N ILE A 4 -10.89 -9.95 -13.56
CA ILE A 4 -10.11 -10.57 -12.50
C ILE A 4 -9.97 -9.58 -11.34
N TYR A 5 -10.53 -9.93 -10.19
CA TYR A 5 -10.33 -9.18 -8.95
C TYR A 5 -9.19 -9.80 -8.16
N VAL A 6 -8.10 -9.06 -8.01
CA VAL A 6 -6.98 -9.44 -7.17
C VAL A 6 -7.18 -8.84 -5.79
N CYS A 7 -7.61 -9.64 -4.83
CA CYS A 7 -7.84 -9.20 -3.46
C CYS A 7 -6.51 -8.88 -2.77
N ILE A 8 -6.35 -7.66 -2.26
CA ILE A 8 -5.14 -7.17 -1.60
C ILE A 8 -5.49 -6.83 -0.15
N GLY A 9 -4.84 -7.48 0.78
CA GLY A 9 -5.07 -7.24 2.21
C GLY A 9 -4.49 -8.35 3.07
N VAL A 10 -4.21 -8.04 4.30
CA VAL A 10 -3.68 -9.01 5.28
C VAL A 10 -4.76 -9.97 5.76
N ASN A 11 -4.38 -11.01 6.48
CA ASN A 11 -5.32 -11.93 7.11
C ASN A 11 -6.20 -11.17 8.12
N GLY A 12 -7.46 -11.57 8.26
CA GLY A 12 -8.43 -10.87 9.09
C GLY A 12 -9.06 -9.62 8.48
N SER A 13 -8.65 -9.21 7.25
CA SER A 13 -9.20 -8.03 6.57
C SER A 13 -10.57 -8.25 5.92
N GLY A 14 -11.14 -9.46 5.98
CA GLY A 14 -12.47 -9.79 5.47
C GLY A 14 -12.53 -10.18 3.99
N LYS A 15 -11.41 -10.45 3.32
CA LYS A 15 -11.34 -10.84 1.90
C LYS A 15 -12.25 -12.04 1.58
N THR A 16 -12.00 -13.16 2.22
CA THR A 16 -12.75 -14.42 1.98
C THR A 16 -14.24 -14.26 2.23
N THR A 17 -14.61 -13.58 3.31
CA THR A 17 -16.02 -13.29 3.61
C THR A 17 -16.69 -12.43 2.54
N TYR A 18 -15.96 -11.46 2.00
CA TYR A 18 -16.45 -10.64 0.89
C TYR A 18 -16.60 -11.46 -0.37
N VAL A 19 -15.53 -12.22 -0.76
CA VAL A 19 -15.53 -13.06 -1.98
C VAL A 19 -16.67 -14.08 -1.95
N GLN A 20 -16.88 -14.77 -0.84
CA GLN A 20 -17.96 -15.76 -0.70
C GLN A 20 -19.33 -15.17 -0.98
N LYS A 21 -19.58 -13.91 -0.60
CA LYS A 21 -20.84 -13.21 -0.91
C LYS A 21 -21.00 -12.83 -2.38
N GLN A 22 -19.91 -12.82 -3.15
CA GLN A 22 -19.92 -12.50 -4.58
C GLN A 22 -20.04 -13.76 -5.47
N LEU A 23 -19.84 -14.96 -4.92
CA LEU A 23 -19.88 -16.19 -5.70
C LEU A 23 -21.28 -16.48 -6.22
N ASN A 24 -21.37 -16.75 -7.53
CA ASN A 24 -22.58 -17.16 -8.25
C ASN A 24 -22.18 -18.03 -9.46
N ASN A 25 -23.13 -18.43 -10.29
CA ASN A 25 -22.88 -19.32 -11.43
C ASN A 25 -21.83 -18.82 -12.45
N GLY A 26 -21.66 -17.50 -12.57
CA GLY A 26 -20.69 -16.87 -13.48
C GLY A 26 -19.40 -16.42 -12.77
N THR A 27 -19.27 -16.66 -11.46
CA THR A 27 -18.15 -16.18 -10.64
C THR A 27 -17.44 -17.34 -9.99
N VAL A 28 -16.10 -17.32 -10.03
CA VAL A 28 -15.23 -18.31 -9.39
C VAL A 28 -14.21 -17.61 -8.51
N SER A 29 -13.62 -18.35 -7.56
CA SER A 29 -12.50 -17.87 -6.74
C SER A 29 -11.39 -18.89 -6.69
N THR A 30 -10.16 -18.41 -6.47
CA THR A 30 -8.98 -19.22 -6.16
C THR A 30 -8.23 -18.61 -4.99
N ASN A 31 -7.66 -19.45 -4.13
CA ASN A 31 -6.86 -19.02 -2.98
C ASN A 31 -5.38 -18.83 -3.36
N GLU A 32 -5.01 -19.16 -4.59
CA GLU A 32 -3.64 -19.04 -5.06
C GLU A 32 -3.54 -18.08 -6.23
N LEU A 33 -2.46 -17.29 -6.23
CA LEU A 33 -2.09 -16.45 -7.34
C LEU A 33 -1.34 -17.30 -8.39
N ASP A 34 -2.05 -18.26 -8.98
CA ASP A 34 -1.50 -19.18 -9.97
C ASP A 34 -1.95 -18.81 -11.39
N ILE A 35 -0.97 -18.73 -12.31
CA ILE A 35 -1.22 -18.46 -13.74
C ILE A 35 -2.04 -19.59 -14.38
N GLN A 36 -1.96 -20.82 -13.91
CA GLN A 36 -2.73 -21.95 -14.46
C GLN A 36 -4.22 -21.78 -14.16
N GLU A 37 -4.58 -21.36 -12.95
CA GLU A 37 -5.98 -21.09 -12.58
C GLU A 37 -6.54 -19.91 -13.39
N VAL A 38 -5.73 -18.88 -13.61
CA VAL A 38 -6.10 -17.77 -14.49
C VAL A 38 -6.33 -18.23 -15.93
N LYS A 39 -5.50 -19.12 -16.48
CA LYS A 39 -5.69 -19.69 -17.83
C LYS A 39 -6.98 -20.51 -17.93
N LYS A 40 -7.25 -21.40 -16.98
CA LYS A 40 -8.51 -22.16 -16.92
C LYS A 40 -9.73 -21.23 -16.94
N PHE A 41 -9.70 -20.16 -16.13
CA PHE A 41 -10.76 -19.15 -16.12
C PHE A 41 -10.91 -18.46 -17.48
N LEU A 42 -9.81 -18.14 -18.17
CA LEU A 42 -9.86 -17.50 -19.50
C LEU A 42 -10.49 -18.39 -20.55
N GLU A 43 -10.29 -19.70 -20.47
CA GLU A 43 -10.79 -20.73 -21.40
C GLU A 43 -12.25 -21.12 -21.12
N ASP A 44 -12.78 -20.89 -19.91
CA ASP A 44 -14.15 -21.23 -19.51
C ASP A 44 -15.12 -20.08 -19.85
N ASP A 45 -15.79 -20.16 -20.99
CA ASP A 45 -16.75 -19.14 -21.46
C ASP A 45 -17.99 -19.00 -20.57
N THR A 46 -18.26 -19.95 -19.67
CA THR A 46 -19.35 -19.86 -18.72
C THR A 46 -19.06 -18.91 -17.55
N LYS A 47 -17.80 -18.54 -17.36
CA LYS A 47 -17.33 -17.69 -16.27
C LYS A 47 -16.99 -16.29 -16.77
N SER A 48 -17.46 -15.28 -16.04
CA SER A 48 -17.23 -13.86 -16.32
C SER A 48 -16.31 -13.18 -15.32
N THR A 49 -16.20 -13.72 -14.10
CA THR A 49 -15.48 -13.10 -12.99
C THR A 49 -14.66 -14.12 -12.22
N LEU A 50 -13.38 -13.79 -11.98
CA LEU A 50 -12.47 -14.53 -11.11
C LEU A 50 -12.03 -13.66 -9.93
N TYR A 51 -12.17 -14.16 -8.72
CA TYR A 51 -11.56 -13.58 -7.51
C TYR A 51 -10.31 -14.36 -7.14
N VAL A 52 -9.17 -13.68 -7.01
CA VAL A 52 -7.93 -14.24 -6.46
C VAL A 52 -7.90 -13.87 -4.98
N ASP A 53 -8.43 -14.77 -4.13
CA ASP A 53 -8.60 -14.59 -2.70
C ASP A 53 -7.37 -15.07 -1.94
N SER A 54 -6.28 -14.33 -2.06
CA SER A 54 -5.07 -14.52 -1.26
C SER A 54 -4.57 -13.18 -0.72
N GLN A 55 -3.47 -13.16 0.03
CA GLN A 55 -2.99 -11.89 0.59
C GLN A 55 -2.53 -10.90 -0.48
N ASN A 56 -1.91 -11.38 -1.56
CA ASN A 56 -1.42 -10.59 -2.71
C ASN A 56 -0.63 -9.33 -2.32
N LEU A 57 0.18 -9.42 -1.26
CA LEU A 57 0.81 -8.28 -0.63
C LEU A 57 1.83 -7.59 -1.54
N LYS A 58 2.59 -8.36 -2.33
CA LYS A 58 3.71 -7.83 -3.11
C LYS A 58 3.28 -7.46 -4.54
N ARG A 59 3.61 -6.24 -4.96
CA ARG A 59 3.38 -5.73 -6.33
C ARG A 59 4.02 -6.64 -7.40
N ARG A 60 5.21 -7.20 -7.13
CA ARG A 60 5.89 -8.11 -8.06
C ARG A 60 5.03 -9.33 -8.42
N THR A 61 4.37 -9.93 -7.43
CA THR A 61 3.51 -11.11 -7.63
C THR A 61 2.28 -10.75 -8.47
N ARG A 62 1.59 -9.68 -8.11
CA ARG A 62 0.42 -9.17 -8.85
C ARG A 62 0.75 -8.81 -10.30
N ARG A 63 1.93 -8.19 -10.54
CA ARG A 63 2.40 -7.87 -11.88
C ARG A 63 2.55 -9.09 -12.77
N GLY A 64 2.98 -10.24 -12.23
CA GLY A 64 3.08 -11.48 -12.99
C GLY A 64 1.76 -11.87 -13.64
N ILE A 65 0.65 -11.82 -12.89
CA ILE A 65 -0.69 -12.03 -13.43
C ILE A 65 -1.08 -10.94 -14.41
N TYR A 66 -0.97 -9.68 -14.00
CA TYR A 66 -1.36 -8.54 -14.83
C TYR A 66 -0.73 -8.61 -16.22
N THR A 67 0.58 -8.84 -16.30
CA THR A 67 1.28 -8.92 -17.58
C THR A 67 0.87 -10.14 -18.42
N SER A 68 0.49 -11.25 -17.79
CA SER A 68 0.07 -12.46 -18.52
C SER A 68 -1.30 -12.33 -19.19
N VAL A 69 -2.14 -11.41 -18.70
CA VAL A 69 -3.53 -11.21 -19.16
C VAL A 69 -3.81 -9.83 -19.71
N GLN A 70 -2.81 -8.95 -19.70
CA GLN A 70 -2.95 -7.55 -20.14
C GLN A 70 -3.58 -7.44 -21.55
N GLY A 71 -4.62 -6.61 -21.68
CA GLY A 71 -5.36 -6.42 -22.92
C GLY A 71 -6.39 -7.51 -23.25
N LYS A 72 -6.45 -8.61 -22.48
CA LYS A 72 -7.44 -9.68 -22.66
C LYS A 72 -8.62 -9.58 -21.72
N VAL A 73 -8.38 -9.14 -20.49
CA VAL A 73 -9.35 -8.99 -19.41
C VAL A 73 -9.04 -7.74 -18.60
N GLU A 74 -10.04 -7.22 -17.88
CA GLU A 74 -9.84 -6.15 -16.91
C GLU A 74 -9.33 -6.73 -15.59
N VAL A 75 -8.19 -6.26 -15.10
CA VAL A 75 -7.62 -6.65 -13.80
C VAL A 75 -7.86 -5.54 -12.78
N ILE A 76 -8.61 -5.86 -11.72
CA ILE A 76 -9.01 -4.93 -10.68
C ILE A 76 -8.27 -5.28 -9.38
N ALA A 77 -7.49 -4.35 -8.86
CA ALA A 77 -6.92 -4.45 -7.52
C ALA A 77 -7.99 -4.11 -6.48
N LEU A 78 -8.51 -5.12 -5.78
CA LEU A 78 -9.52 -4.97 -4.75
C LEU A 78 -8.85 -4.87 -3.38
N CYS A 79 -8.71 -3.65 -2.86
CA CYS A 79 -7.96 -3.36 -1.64
C CYS A 79 -8.85 -3.41 -0.41
N PHE A 80 -8.57 -4.37 0.48
CA PHE A 80 -9.23 -4.52 1.78
C PHE A 80 -8.46 -3.70 2.82
N LEU A 81 -8.97 -2.51 3.10
CA LEU A 81 -8.33 -1.52 3.95
C LEU A 81 -8.94 -1.59 5.36
N GLN A 82 -8.15 -2.10 6.30
CA GLN A 82 -8.50 -2.18 7.71
C GLN A 82 -7.40 -1.55 8.56
N PRO A 83 -7.75 -0.78 9.61
CA PRO A 83 -6.79 -0.37 10.63
C PRO A 83 -6.07 -1.55 11.26
N LEU A 84 -4.79 -1.39 11.59
CA LEU A 84 -4.01 -2.47 12.24
C LEU A 84 -4.65 -2.90 13.57
N SER A 85 -5.20 -1.96 14.34
CA SER A 85 -5.91 -2.24 15.60
C SER A 85 -7.10 -3.17 15.40
N ILE A 86 -7.87 -2.98 14.31
CA ILE A 86 -9.00 -3.85 13.95
C ILE A 86 -8.51 -5.23 13.52
N LEU A 87 -7.41 -5.30 12.77
CA LEU A 87 -6.81 -6.58 12.35
C LEU A 87 -6.34 -7.38 13.55
N ILE A 88 -5.70 -6.73 14.53
CA ILE A 88 -5.27 -7.36 15.77
C ILE A 88 -6.49 -7.81 16.60
N HIS A 89 -7.54 -6.97 16.70
CA HIS A 89 -8.77 -7.33 17.40
C HIS A 89 -9.50 -8.52 16.77
N ASN A 90 -9.52 -8.60 15.44
CA ASN A 90 -10.14 -9.71 14.69
C ASN A 90 -9.23 -10.93 14.57
N PHE A 91 -8.04 -10.87 15.17
CA PHE A 91 -7.09 -11.97 15.11
C PHE A 91 -7.66 -13.19 15.83
N ASN A 92 -7.59 -14.33 15.14
CA ASN A 92 -8.00 -15.61 15.67
C ASN A 92 -6.81 -16.59 15.64
N GLU A 93 -6.37 -17.01 16.80
CA GLU A 93 -5.22 -17.92 16.97
C GLU A 93 -5.41 -19.30 16.31
N ASN A 94 -6.67 -19.68 16.00
CA ASN A 94 -6.99 -20.99 15.41
C ASN A 94 -6.37 -21.25 14.01
N ASN A 95 -5.78 -20.23 13.37
CA ASN A 95 -5.17 -20.36 12.05
C ASN A 95 -3.64 -20.57 12.08
N GLY A 96 -3.05 -20.83 13.23
CA GLY A 96 -1.60 -21.05 13.37
C GLY A 96 -0.74 -19.80 13.08
N GLN A 97 -1.35 -18.62 13.02
CA GLN A 97 -0.65 -17.34 12.87
C GLN A 97 -0.47 -16.66 14.22
N THR A 98 0.50 -15.77 14.31
CA THR A 98 0.72 -14.90 15.48
C THR A 98 0.32 -13.46 15.15
N ILE A 99 0.09 -12.63 16.18
CA ILE A 99 -0.11 -11.18 16.00
C ILE A 99 1.09 -10.56 15.29
N SER A 100 2.31 -11.05 15.54
CA SER A 100 3.52 -10.63 14.82
C SER A 100 3.42 -10.85 13.33
N ASP A 101 2.87 -11.99 12.88
CA ASP A 101 2.68 -12.28 11.45
C ASP A 101 1.69 -11.32 10.79
N VAL A 102 0.64 -10.90 11.52
CA VAL A 102 -0.31 -9.89 11.04
C VAL A 102 0.38 -8.54 10.87
N ILE A 103 1.17 -8.12 11.87
CA ILE A 103 1.92 -6.86 11.83
C ILE A 103 2.93 -6.87 10.67
N GLU A 104 3.70 -7.94 10.50
CA GLU A 104 4.68 -8.06 9.41
C GLU A 104 4.00 -8.08 8.03
N SER A 105 2.88 -8.80 7.91
CA SER A 105 2.08 -8.77 6.68
C SER A 105 1.57 -7.36 6.36
N TYR A 106 1.15 -6.61 7.39
CA TYR A 106 0.70 -5.23 7.24
C TYR A 106 1.82 -4.30 6.77
N LYS A 107 3.01 -4.40 7.37
CA LYS A 107 4.20 -3.63 6.97
C LYS A 107 4.66 -3.95 5.55
N THR A 108 4.54 -5.20 5.11
CA THR A 108 5.02 -5.63 3.78
C THR A 108 4.01 -5.44 2.65
N LEU A 109 2.80 -4.98 2.94
CA LEU A 109 1.76 -4.76 1.94
C LEU A 109 2.12 -3.58 1.04
N GLN A 110 2.22 -3.82 -0.26
CA GLN A 110 2.55 -2.81 -1.27
C GLN A 110 1.29 -2.31 -1.98
N VAL A 111 1.10 -0.99 -2.02
CA VAL A 111 -0.02 -0.37 -2.73
C VAL A 111 -0.04 -0.76 -4.21
N PRO A 112 -1.22 -0.97 -4.83
CA PRO A 112 -1.32 -1.24 -6.26
C PRO A 112 -1.00 0.00 -7.09
N ARG A 113 -0.60 -0.21 -8.36
CA ARG A 113 -0.36 0.86 -9.33
C ARG A 113 -1.02 0.53 -10.65
N ILE A 114 -1.89 1.43 -11.11
CA ILE A 114 -2.59 1.32 -12.39
C ILE A 114 -1.57 1.27 -13.54
N GLY A 115 -1.79 0.35 -14.47
CA GLY A 115 -0.93 0.10 -15.63
C GLY A 115 0.36 -0.66 -15.30
N VAL A 116 0.58 -1.06 -14.03
CA VAL A 116 1.77 -1.82 -13.58
C VAL A 116 1.37 -3.20 -13.05
N ASP A 117 0.34 -3.28 -12.20
CA ASP A 117 -0.15 -4.53 -11.61
C ASP A 117 -1.69 -4.62 -11.54
N CYS A 118 -2.39 -3.63 -12.09
CA CYS A 118 -3.84 -3.62 -12.30
C CYS A 118 -4.24 -2.57 -13.35
N ASP A 119 -5.49 -2.66 -13.86
CA ASP A 119 -6.13 -1.65 -14.68
C ASP A 119 -6.93 -0.65 -13.84
N LYS A 120 -7.43 -1.09 -12.69
CA LYS A 120 -8.28 -0.30 -11.80
C LYS A 120 -8.02 -0.65 -10.34
N ILE A 121 -8.27 0.31 -9.47
CA ILE A 121 -8.23 0.12 -8.01
C ILE A 121 -9.64 0.30 -7.47
N GLU A 122 -10.10 -0.66 -6.68
CA GLU A 122 -11.32 -0.58 -5.88
C GLU A 122 -10.99 -0.80 -4.40
N LYS A 123 -11.74 -0.15 -3.52
CA LYS A 123 -11.52 -0.21 -2.08
C LYS A 123 -12.68 -0.86 -1.37
N VAL A 124 -12.39 -1.79 -0.47
CA VAL A 124 -13.35 -2.35 0.48
C VAL A 124 -12.96 -1.89 1.86
N TYR A 125 -13.83 -1.14 2.50
CA TYR A 125 -13.63 -0.66 3.87
C TYR A 125 -14.31 -1.61 4.87
N GLY A 126 -13.64 -1.88 5.97
CA GLY A 126 -14.32 -2.39 7.16
C GLY A 126 -15.17 -1.29 7.82
N ASN A 127 -16.11 -1.71 8.64
CA ASN A 127 -17.10 -0.82 9.26
C ASN A 127 -16.52 0.33 10.10
N ASN A 128 -15.23 0.30 10.48
CA ASN A 128 -14.61 1.24 11.42
C ASN A 128 -13.43 2.03 10.83
N PHE A 129 -13.36 2.18 9.50
CA PHE A 129 -12.22 2.86 8.85
C PHE A 129 -12.09 4.36 9.23
N ASN A 130 -13.15 4.97 9.76
CA ASN A 130 -13.12 6.38 10.23
C ASN A 130 -12.26 6.59 11.49
N GLU A 131 -11.86 5.51 12.19
CA GLU A 131 -11.02 5.56 13.41
C GLU A 131 -9.52 5.68 13.13
N PHE A 132 -9.09 5.83 11.87
CA PHE A 132 -7.74 6.31 11.55
C PHE A 132 -7.60 7.78 11.94
N ARG A 133 -7.82 8.06 13.21
CA ARG A 133 -7.64 9.39 13.77
C ARG A 133 -6.16 9.65 14.01
N HIS A 134 -5.80 10.90 13.78
CA HIS A 134 -4.51 11.50 14.16
C HIS A 134 -4.18 11.37 15.67
N GLU A 135 -5.01 10.69 16.45
CA GLU A 135 -4.91 10.51 17.90
C GLU A 135 -3.68 9.66 18.31
N PHE A 136 -3.10 8.89 17.38
CA PHE A 136 -1.82 8.19 17.61
C PHE A 136 -0.59 9.09 17.40
N MET A 137 -0.77 10.33 16.97
CA MET A 137 0.31 11.28 16.74
C MET A 137 0.70 12.00 18.02
N GLY A 138 1.10 11.25 19.04
CA GLY A 138 1.91 11.79 20.13
C GLY A 138 3.26 12.27 19.63
N ASN A 139 3.98 13.02 20.42
CA ASN A 139 5.33 13.48 20.11
C ASN A 139 6.32 12.30 20.16
N LEU A 140 6.28 11.41 19.15
CA LEU A 140 7.13 10.22 19.10
C LEU A 140 8.52 10.58 18.58
N PRO A 141 9.60 10.44 19.41
CA PRO A 141 10.96 10.72 18.97
C PRO A 141 11.38 9.71 17.90
N HIS A 142 12.26 10.15 16.98
CA HIS A 142 12.85 9.25 16.00
C HIS A 142 13.75 8.20 16.66
N ASP A 143 14.47 8.58 17.73
CA ASP A 143 15.54 7.75 18.32
C ASP A 143 16.50 7.21 17.25
N ASN A 144 16.91 8.11 16.34
CA ASN A 144 17.75 7.80 15.20
C ASN A 144 18.81 8.89 15.04
N PRO A 145 20.09 8.56 14.82
CA PRO A 145 21.17 9.55 14.77
C PRO A 145 21.02 10.58 13.64
N ASN A 146 20.22 10.30 12.63
CA ASN A 146 19.97 11.20 11.50
C ASN A 146 18.84 12.21 11.76
N HIS A 147 18.18 12.15 12.93
CA HIS A 147 17.02 12.97 13.27
C HIS A 147 17.04 13.32 14.75
N LYS A 148 17.21 14.58 15.08
CA LYS A 148 17.07 15.09 16.46
C LYS A 148 15.65 15.51 16.79
N GLU A 149 14.86 15.84 15.76
CA GLU A 149 13.44 16.18 15.89
C GLU A 149 12.57 14.93 16.07
N SER A 150 11.39 15.11 16.60
CA SER A 150 10.34 14.08 16.61
C SER A 150 9.75 13.85 15.21
N ILE A 151 9.03 12.73 15.03
CA ILE A 151 8.36 12.42 13.76
C ILE A 151 7.37 13.53 13.38
N ASN A 152 6.62 14.06 14.35
CA ASN A 152 5.65 15.14 14.11
C ASN A 152 6.33 16.45 13.71
N GLU A 153 7.41 16.82 14.38
CA GLU A 153 8.17 18.02 14.03
C GLU A 153 8.75 17.91 12.62
N HIS A 154 9.29 16.74 12.25
CA HIS A 154 9.75 16.49 10.89
C HIS A 154 8.63 16.67 9.86
N ILE A 155 7.46 16.06 10.07
CA ILE A 155 6.29 16.21 9.19
C ILE A 155 5.88 17.66 9.07
N LEU A 156 5.81 18.42 10.18
CA LEU A 156 5.46 19.85 10.17
C LEU A 156 6.47 20.67 9.39
N MET A 157 7.78 20.43 9.56
CA MET A 157 8.82 21.10 8.79
C MET A 157 8.74 20.79 7.30
N CYS A 158 8.43 19.55 6.93
CA CYS A 158 8.17 19.19 5.53
C CYS A 158 6.98 19.97 4.96
N ILE A 159 5.88 20.08 5.71
CA ILE A 159 4.70 20.87 5.29
C ILE A 159 5.06 22.35 5.12
N GLN A 160 5.82 22.93 6.06
CA GLN A 160 6.25 24.33 5.99
C GLN A 160 7.19 24.62 4.81
N ASN A 161 8.10 23.68 4.49
CA ASN A 161 9.01 23.78 3.36
C ASN A 161 8.35 23.50 2.01
N SER A 162 7.13 22.95 2.00
CA SER A 162 6.36 22.63 0.79
C SER A 162 5.71 23.85 0.17
N LYS A 163 5.99 24.11 -1.11
CA LYS A 163 5.50 25.28 -1.84
C LYS A 163 4.11 25.09 -2.43
N THR A 164 3.74 23.87 -2.78
CA THR A 164 2.46 23.57 -3.44
C THR A 164 1.51 22.80 -2.50
N LYS A 165 0.20 22.85 -2.81
CA LYS A 165 -0.80 22.06 -2.08
C LYS A 165 -0.52 20.56 -2.19
N GLN A 166 -0.07 20.12 -3.36
CA GLN A 166 0.28 18.72 -3.63
C GLN A 166 1.44 18.26 -2.75
N LEU A 167 2.53 19.02 -2.69
CA LEU A 167 3.68 18.71 -1.83
C LEU A 167 3.33 18.74 -0.34
N LYS A 168 2.49 19.68 0.10
CA LYS A 168 2.00 19.73 1.49
C LYS A 168 1.22 18.47 1.85
N GLU A 169 0.43 17.96 0.91
CA GLU A 169 -0.31 16.74 1.12
C GLU A 169 0.61 15.51 1.20
N ILE A 170 1.59 15.38 0.30
CA ILE A 170 2.61 14.33 0.37
C ILE A 170 3.36 14.40 1.71
N SER A 171 3.83 15.60 2.09
CA SER A 171 4.53 15.84 3.36
C SER A 171 3.73 15.40 4.58
N LYS A 172 2.41 15.63 4.57
CA LYS A 172 1.52 15.24 5.66
C LYS A 172 1.47 13.73 5.90
N TYR A 173 1.64 12.94 4.85
CA TYR A 173 1.39 11.49 4.93
C TYR A 173 2.65 10.63 4.82
N HIS A 174 3.79 11.15 4.28
CA HIS A 174 4.94 10.30 3.91
C HIS A 174 5.51 9.46 5.05
N ASP A 175 5.51 9.99 6.26
CA ASP A 175 6.14 9.38 7.44
C ASP A 175 5.14 8.84 8.48
N LEU A 176 3.83 8.83 8.21
CA LEU A 176 2.83 8.32 9.15
C LEU A 176 3.08 6.84 9.52
N GLY A 177 3.61 6.05 8.60
CA GLY A 177 3.96 4.66 8.86
C GLY A 177 5.03 4.46 9.93
N LYS A 178 5.84 5.48 10.23
CA LYS A 178 6.87 5.41 11.28
C LYS A 178 6.28 5.10 12.66
N PHE A 179 5.05 5.55 12.95
CA PHE A 179 4.37 5.25 14.21
C PHE A 179 4.12 3.75 14.43
N ILE A 180 3.97 2.98 13.36
CA ILE A 180 3.76 1.53 13.42
C ILE A 180 5.08 0.77 13.22
N CYS A 181 5.99 1.32 12.41
CA CYS A 181 7.19 0.61 11.95
C CYS A 181 8.42 0.85 12.83
N LYS A 182 8.29 1.58 13.94
CA LYS A 182 9.43 1.85 14.83
C LYS A 182 9.91 0.57 15.50
N GLU A 183 11.17 0.23 15.30
CA GLU A 183 11.84 -0.92 15.90
C GLU A 183 13.21 -0.50 16.44
N PHE A 184 13.48 -0.81 17.70
CA PHE A 184 14.78 -0.56 18.31
C PHE A 184 15.77 -1.66 17.93
N ILE A 185 16.89 -1.28 17.34
CA ILE A 185 18.04 -2.18 17.07
C ILE A 185 19.14 -2.06 18.13
N SER A 186 19.08 -1.01 18.94
CA SER A 186 19.86 -0.82 20.17
C SER A 186 19.12 0.18 21.07
N GLU A 187 19.59 0.39 22.30
CA GLU A 187 18.96 1.24 23.32
C GLU A 187 18.58 2.65 22.83
N HIS A 188 19.40 3.23 21.91
CA HIS A 188 19.20 4.59 21.42
C HIS A 188 19.13 4.66 19.90
N HIS A 189 18.85 3.54 19.21
CA HIS A 189 18.79 3.51 17.75
C HIS A 189 17.59 2.74 17.26
N ALA A 190 16.60 3.47 16.77
CA ALA A 190 15.42 2.92 16.10
C ALA A 190 15.57 2.95 14.57
N VAL A 191 14.95 1.98 13.92
CA VAL A 191 14.75 1.88 12.46
C VAL A 191 13.26 1.82 12.14
N PHE A 192 12.89 2.18 10.90
CA PHE A 192 11.50 2.29 10.47
C PHE A 192 11.29 1.52 9.17
N ARG A 193 11.55 0.21 9.16
CA ARG A 193 11.45 -0.60 7.95
C ARG A 193 10.03 -0.61 7.39
N ASN A 194 9.90 -0.40 6.07
CA ASN A 194 8.62 -0.41 5.34
C ASN A 194 7.60 0.68 5.78
N HIS A 195 8.02 1.74 6.46
CA HIS A 195 7.10 2.82 6.84
C HIS A 195 6.51 3.54 5.62
N ASP A 196 7.21 3.59 4.52
CA ASP A 196 6.76 4.08 3.22
C ASP A 196 5.54 3.32 2.70
N SER A 197 5.58 1.98 2.76
CA SER A 197 4.45 1.11 2.41
C SER A 197 3.23 1.38 3.30
N VAL A 198 3.43 1.44 4.62
CA VAL A 198 2.36 1.70 5.58
C VAL A 198 1.78 3.10 5.39
N SER A 199 2.62 4.11 5.20
CA SER A 199 2.21 5.49 4.90
C SER A 199 1.34 5.57 3.64
N ALA A 200 1.76 4.90 2.57
CA ALA A 200 1.01 4.87 1.31
C ALA A 200 -0.34 4.15 1.45
N MET A 201 -0.43 3.10 2.28
CA MET A 201 -1.69 2.42 2.58
C MET A 201 -2.66 3.33 3.35
N TYR A 202 -2.16 4.09 4.33
CA TYR A 202 -2.97 5.11 5.01
C TYR A 202 -3.48 6.17 4.06
N TYR A 203 -2.63 6.62 3.15
CA TYR A 203 -3.03 7.58 2.14
C TYR A 203 -4.06 7.01 1.16
N LEU A 204 -3.84 5.80 0.63
CA LEU A 204 -4.81 5.09 -0.24
C LEU A 204 -6.19 5.03 0.39
N ALA A 205 -6.26 4.78 1.68
CA ALA A 205 -7.51 4.74 2.40
C ALA A 205 -8.31 6.06 2.36
N LYS A 206 -7.64 7.20 2.30
CA LYS A 206 -8.24 8.53 2.37
C LYS A 206 -8.58 9.15 1.02
N ILE A 207 -7.96 8.69 -0.07
CA ILE A 207 -8.08 9.34 -1.38
C ILE A 207 -9.23 8.78 -2.22
N ASP A 208 -9.70 9.60 -3.16
CA ASP A 208 -10.47 9.12 -4.30
C ASP A 208 -9.52 8.49 -5.33
N VAL A 209 -9.68 7.21 -5.57
CA VAL A 209 -8.84 6.43 -6.50
C VAL A 209 -9.12 6.72 -7.98
N THR A 210 -10.12 7.53 -8.27
CA THR A 210 -10.37 8.04 -9.64
C THR A 210 -9.54 9.29 -9.95
N ASN A 211 -8.95 9.92 -8.93
CA ASN A 211 -8.15 11.13 -9.07
C ASN A 211 -6.67 10.78 -9.30
N GLN A 212 -6.17 11.05 -10.51
CA GLN A 212 -4.80 10.73 -10.91
C GLN A 212 -3.73 11.46 -10.05
N GLU A 213 -3.96 12.73 -9.67
CA GLU A 213 -3.04 13.47 -8.79
C GLU A 213 -2.87 12.74 -7.45
N LYS A 214 -3.98 12.22 -6.89
CA LYS A 214 -3.93 11.48 -5.62
C LYS A 214 -3.21 10.15 -5.75
N LEU A 215 -3.38 9.45 -6.87
CA LEU A 215 -2.63 8.23 -7.17
C LEU A 215 -1.13 8.50 -7.35
N ASP A 216 -0.77 9.62 -7.97
CA ASP A 216 0.62 10.04 -8.11
C ASP A 216 1.23 10.41 -6.74
N ASN A 217 0.49 11.12 -5.89
CA ASN A 217 0.91 11.41 -4.50
C ASN A 217 1.13 10.13 -3.68
N MET A 218 0.23 9.16 -3.80
CA MET A 218 0.37 7.85 -3.16
C MET A 218 1.67 7.15 -3.59
N GLU A 219 1.99 7.20 -4.87
CA GLU A 219 3.22 6.60 -5.37
C GLU A 219 4.47 7.34 -4.91
N VAL A 220 4.44 8.68 -4.82
CA VAL A 220 5.56 9.45 -4.23
C VAL A 220 5.77 9.06 -2.78
N ILE A 221 4.70 8.96 -1.98
CA ILE A 221 4.75 8.50 -0.58
C ILE A 221 5.34 7.08 -0.51
N TYR A 222 4.92 6.17 -1.38
CA TYR A 222 5.43 4.79 -1.42
C TYR A 222 6.91 4.70 -1.82
N GLN A 223 7.38 5.60 -2.67
CA GLN A 223 8.74 5.54 -3.22
C GLN A 223 9.73 6.49 -2.52
N HIS A 224 9.32 7.28 -1.52
CA HIS A 224 10.17 8.36 -1.01
C HIS A 224 11.52 7.87 -0.47
N ILE A 225 11.56 6.71 0.19
CA ILE A 225 12.83 6.08 0.62
C ILE A 225 13.67 5.60 -0.56
N SER A 226 13.02 5.00 -1.57
CA SER A 226 13.72 4.55 -2.79
C SER A 226 14.36 5.72 -3.55
N VAL A 227 13.71 6.89 -3.57
CA VAL A 227 14.24 8.11 -4.21
C VAL A 227 15.43 8.67 -3.44
N ILE A 228 15.40 8.63 -2.11
CA ILE A 228 16.54 9.02 -1.27
C ILE A 228 17.77 8.15 -1.57
N ASN A 229 17.56 6.86 -1.86
CA ASN A 229 18.58 5.87 -2.17
C ASN A 229 18.86 5.72 -3.68
N ASP A 230 18.53 6.73 -4.49
CA ASP A 230 18.76 6.80 -5.94
C ASP A 230 18.08 5.69 -6.76
N LEU A 231 16.84 5.96 -7.18
CA LEU A 231 16.07 5.11 -8.10
C LEU A 231 16.83 4.90 -9.42
N THR A 232 17.01 3.64 -9.78
CA THR A 232 17.62 3.30 -11.08
C THR A 232 16.62 3.50 -12.23
N ASP A 233 17.12 3.80 -13.44
CA ASP A 233 16.30 3.89 -14.66
C ASP A 233 15.44 2.64 -14.88
N LYS A 234 15.98 1.46 -14.54
CA LYS A 234 15.25 0.20 -14.61
C LYS A 234 14.04 0.18 -13.65
N GLN A 235 14.16 0.75 -12.46
CA GLN A 235 13.04 0.85 -11.50
C GLN A 235 12.00 1.87 -11.98
N ILE A 236 12.46 3.03 -12.50
CA ILE A 236 11.60 4.07 -13.06
C ILE A 236 10.74 3.49 -14.19
N LYS A 237 11.35 2.88 -15.21
CA LYS A 237 10.65 2.27 -16.34
C LYS A 237 9.72 1.13 -15.90
N ARG A 238 10.20 0.23 -15.05
CA ARG A 238 9.41 -0.91 -14.56
C ARG A 238 8.16 -0.50 -13.82
N ASN A 239 8.22 0.59 -13.06
CA ASN A 239 7.11 1.09 -12.27
C ASN A 239 6.35 2.24 -12.96
N LYS A 240 6.69 2.59 -14.20
CA LYS A 240 6.08 3.68 -14.99
C LYS A 240 6.08 5.01 -14.21
N LEU A 241 7.24 5.38 -13.64
CA LEU A 241 7.40 6.54 -12.77
C LEU A 241 7.80 7.82 -13.53
N GLU A 242 8.11 7.74 -14.83
CA GLU A 242 8.72 8.80 -15.64
C GLU A 242 8.04 10.17 -15.45
N LYS A 243 6.71 10.16 -15.41
CA LYS A 243 5.92 11.39 -15.26
C LYS A 243 5.99 12.04 -13.89
N ILE A 244 6.25 11.25 -12.86
CA ILE A 244 6.24 11.72 -11.46
C ILE A 244 7.65 11.86 -10.86
N VAL A 245 8.70 11.47 -11.59
CA VAL A 245 10.10 11.65 -11.15
C VAL A 245 10.40 13.10 -10.74
N PRO A 246 9.99 14.14 -11.49
CA PRO A 246 10.24 15.52 -11.05
C PRO A 246 9.61 15.84 -9.68
N LEU A 247 8.37 15.40 -9.44
CA LEU A 247 7.69 15.57 -8.16
C LEU A 247 8.39 14.80 -7.03
N MET A 248 8.87 13.58 -7.32
CA MET A 248 9.61 12.75 -6.36
C MET A 248 10.93 13.42 -5.95
N LEU A 249 11.67 13.99 -6.91
CA LEU A 249 12.92 14.70 -6.65
C LEU A 249 12.68 15.99 -5.86
N GLU A 250 11.65 16.76 -6.20
CA GLU A 250 11.28 17.96 -5.45
C GLU A 250 10.92 17.62 -4.00
N PHE A 251 10.14 16.55 -3.79
CA PHE A 251 9.80 16.09 -2.45
C PHE A 251 11.04 15.61 -1.66
N ARG A 252 11.95 14.88 -2.31
CA ARG A 252 13.25 14.47 -1.72
C ARG A 252 14.02 15.65 -1.12
N GLU A 253 14.08 16.77 -1.84
CA GLU A 253 14.78 17.96 -1.36
C GLU A 253 14.08 18.60 -0.15
N ILE A 254 12.74 18.56 -0.13
CA ILE A 254 11.95 19.01 1.02
C ILE A 254 12.24 18.15 2.25
N ASP A 255 12.16 16.83 2.09
CA ASP A 255 12.42 15.86 3.16
C ASP A 255 13.83 16.03 3.75
N LYS A 256 14.85 16.11 2.90
CA LYS A 256 16.24 16.34 3.34
C LYS A 256 16.42 17.66 4.10
N LYS A 257 15.84 18.74 3.58
CA LYS A 257 15.94 20.07 4.19
C LYS A 257 15.21 20.17 5.54
N SER A 258 14.29 19.27 5.79
CA SER A 258 13.43 19.25 6.99
C SER A 258 14.01 18.41 8.12
N ARG A 259 15.24 17.93 8.01
CA ARG A 259 15.93 17.16 9.05
C ARG A 259 16.76 18.09 9.92
N ILE A 260 16.69 17.88 11.25
CA ILE A 260 17.61 18.48 12.21
C ILE A 260 18.69 17.43 12.51
N VAL A 261 19.91 17.67 12.03
CA VAL A 261 21.05 16.76 12.21
C VAL A 261 21.89 17.16 13.41
#